data_aea92bea47a4b86aa9544e0840651d24
#
_entry.id   aea92bea47a4b86aa9544e0840651d24
#
_cell.length_a   1.000
_cell.length_b   1.000
_cell.length_c   1.000
_cell.angle_alpha   90.00
_cell.angle_beta   90.00
_cell.angle_gamma   90.00
#
_symmetry.space_group_name_H-M   'P 1'
#
loop_
_entity.id
_entity.type
_entity.pdbx_description
1 polymer ?
#
loop_
_entity_poly.entity_id
_entity_poly.type
_entity_poly.pdbx_seq_one_letter_code
_entity_poly.pdbx_strand_id
1 'polypeptide(L)'
;MAALLGSASTLHAGGLDRSGQDIGILFEDGNRFEFSFGRVSPSIDGTDVRGGGDTGNIAQDFNVIGGGLKYQYSDQLSFAVVVDEPFGSDVLYPAVPSSPSYGGTQATVDSFAITALARYKFNDSFSMHGGLRYQEVDATVALQGAGYGPLSGYRADFDSDGAVGYVIGAAFEKPDIAMRVALTYNSKITHDLSTLETSNGAPINPAGRTDTEVETPESLNLEFQTGVAADTLVFGSIRYARYSDTIVSPDVFNVLTRGASLTSIEDSTDYEIGVGRRFNDQWSGSIAIGYQRADGDDQVSPLAPTDGARYVSLGAKYQATSQFDV
;
A
#
# COMPACT_ATOMS: atom_id res chain seq x y z
N MET A 1 10.36 -21.79 -19.01
CA MET A 1 10.01 -22.05 -17.61
C MET A 1 8.93 -21.06 -17.25
N ALA A 2 7.71 -21.49 -17.00
CA ALA A 2 6.65 -20.59 -16.58
C ALA A 2 7.05 -19.95 -15.24
N ALA A 3 6.79 -18.65 -15.09
CA ALA A 3 6.99 -17.97 -13.83
C ALA A 3 6.30 -18.72 -12.70
N LEU A 4 7.05 -19.03 -11.65
CA LEU A 4 6.64 -19.97 -10.61
C LEU A 4 5.67 -19.37 -9.60
N LEU A 5 5.50 -18.05 -9.61
CA LEU A 5 4.70 -17.33 -8.64
C LEU A 5 3.97 -16.19 -9.35
N GLY A 6 2.66 -16.28 -9.47
CA GLY A 6 1.86 -15.08 -9.52
C GLY A 6 2.19 -14.28 -8.25
N SER A 7 2.40 -13.00 -8.38
CA SER A 7 2.68 -12.11 -7.26
C SER A 7 1.56 -12.30 -6.23
N ALA A 8 1.84 -13.03 -5.14
CA ALA A 8 1.02 -12.88 -3.95
C ALA A 8 1.23 -11.42 -3.53
N SER A 9 0.23 -10.59 -3.70
CA SER A 9 0.26 -9.22 -3.20
C SER A 9 0.60 -9.31 -1.72
N THR A 10 1.85 -9.03 -1.38
CA THR A 10 2.27 -8.98 0.01
C THR A 10 1.71 -7.69 0.56
N LEU A 11 0.86 -7.82 1.56
CA LEU A 11 0.37 -6.67 2.29
C LEU A 11 1.58 -6.04 2.98
N HIS A 12 1.95 -4.87 2.51
CA HIS A 12 3.02 -4.10 3.10
C HIS A 12 2.48 -3.46 4.38
N ALA A 13 3.23 -3.58 5.45
CA ALA A 13 2.81 -3.08 6.76
C ALA A 13 3.19 -1.61 6.98
N GLY A 14 3.72 -0.94 5.95
CA GLY A 14 4.26 0.40 6.02
C GLY A 14 3.20 1.49 5.95
N GLY A 15 3.01 2.23 7.01
CA GLY A 15 2.19 3.43 7.00
C GLY A 15 0.79 3.20 6.44
N LEU A 16 0.55 3.66 5.22
CA LEU A 16 -0.72 3.49 4.51
C LEU A 16 -0.63 2.43 3.38
N ASP A 17 0.49 1.72 3.20
CA ASP A 17 0.65 0.79 2.06
C ASP A 17 -0.30 -0.40 2.16
N ARG A 18 -1.00 -0.70 1.04
CA ARG A 18 -1.84 -1.89 0.89
C ARG A 18 -1.35 -2.83 -0.21
N SER A 19 -1.20 -2.36 -1.46
CA SER A 19 -0.82 -3.20 -2.60
C SER A 19 0.68 -3.23 -2.92
N GLY A 20 1.47 -2.33 -2.32
CA GLY A 20 2.89 -2.13 -2.68
C GLY A 20 3.10 -1.63 -4.11
N GLN A 21 2.03 -1.31 -4.84
CA GLN A 21 2.05 -0.85 -6.23
C GLN A 21 2.71 -1.87 -7.18
N ASP A 22 2.40 -3.16 -6.99
CA ASP A 22 2.97 -4.26 -7.77
C ASP A 22 2.62 -4.17 -9.25
N ILE A 23 3.61 -4.36 -10.10
CA ILE A 23 3.48 -4.42 -11.55
C ILE A 23 3.99 -5.74 -12.14
N GLY A 24 4.11 -6.77 -11.33
CA GLY A 24 4.68 -8.09 -11.66
C GLY A 24 4.07 -8.72 -12.91
N ILE A 25 2.76 -8.53 -13.14
CA ILE A 25 2.06 -9.03 -14.34
C ILE A 25 2.74 -8.57 -15.65
N LEU A 26 3.38 -7.40 -15.67
CA LEU A 26 4.05 -6.87 -16.86
C LEU A 26 5.23 -7.76 -17.31
N PHE A 27 5.79 -8.54 -16.39
CA PHE A 27 6.94 -9.42 -16.62
C PHE A 27 6.54 -10.87 -16.91
N GLU A 28 5.25 -11.22 -16.78
CA GLU A 28 4.75 -12.55 -17.13
C GLU A 28 4.89 -12.86 -18.62
N ASP A 29 4.94 -14.13 -18.99
CA ASP A 29 5.02 -14.55 -20.38
C ASP A 29 3.65 -14.47 -21.09
N GLY A 30 3.66 -14.02 -22.37
CA GLY A 30 2.49 -14.01 -23.23
C GLY A 30 1.38 -13.04 -22.77
N ASN A 31 0.15 -13.37 -23.07
CA ASN A 31 -1.03 -12.65 -22.59
C ASN A 31 -1.45 -13.22 -21.24
N ARG A 32 -1.75 -12.33 -20.30
CA ARG A 32 -2.11 -12.72 -18.94
C ARG A 32 -3.29 -11.90 -18.44
N PHE A 33 -4.20 -12.56 -17.75
CA PHE A 33 -5.25 -11.95 -16.95
C PHE A 33 -5.11 -12.46 -15.52
N GLU A 34 -5.14 -11.55 -14.57
CA GLU A 34 -5.07 -11.84 -13.14
C GLU A 34 -6.21 -11.14 -12.41
N PHE A 35 -6.75 -11.81 -11.43
CA PHE A 35 -7.70 -11.25 -10.49
C PHE A 35 -7.34 -11.72 -9.10
N SER A 36 -7.29 -10.81 -8.15
CA SER A 36 -7.02 -11.09 -6.75
C SER A 36 -8.12 -10.55 -5.85
N PHE A 37 -8.42 -11.29 -4.83
CA PHE A 37 -9.27 -10.88 -3.73
C PHE A 37 -8.64 -11.35 -2.43
N GLY A 38 -8.55 -10.48 -1.45
CA GLY A 38 -8.03 -10.76 -0.14
C GLY A 38 -8.88 -10.17 0.98
N ARG A 39 -8.86 -10.81 2.14
CA ARG A 39 -9.34 -10.23 3.39
C ARG A 39 -8.16 -10.11 4.35
N VAL A 40 -8.04 -8.95 4.94
CA VAL A 40 -7.01 -8.61 5.92
C VAL A 40 -7.66 -8.43 7.26
N SER A 41 -7.12 -9.09 8.28
CA SER A 41 -7.56 -8.97 9.66
C SER A 41 -6.36 -8.62 10.53
N PRO A 42 -6.00 -7.32 10.61
CA PRO A 42 -4.85 -6.87 11.38
C PRO A 42 -5.19 -6.86 12.88
N SER A 43 -4.14 -6.94 13.70
CA SER A 43 -4.26 -6.72 15.14
C SER A 43 -3.18 -5.75 15.57
N ILE A 44 -3.60 -4.55 15.98
CA ILE A 44 -2.73 -3.50 16.48
C ILE A 44 -3.27 -3.09 17.85
N ASP A 45 -2.49 -3.29 18.87
CA ASP A 45 -2.81 -2.92 20.24
C ASP A 45 -1.64 -2.18 20.91
N GLY A 46 -1.93 -1.41 21.93
CA GLY A 46 -0.94 -0.61 22.63
C GLY A 46 -1.44 -0.16 24.00
N THR A 47 -0.67 0.69 24.65
CA THR A 47 -1.01 1.23 25.96
C THR A 47 -1.31 2.73 25.85
N ASP A 48 -2.46 3.15 26.37
CA ASP A 48 -2.81 4.57 26.47
C ASP A 48 -1.83 5.30 27.40
N VAL A 49 -1.09 6.23 26.84
CA VAL A 49 -0.02 6.97 27.55
C VAL A 49 -0.51 7.80 28.73
N ARG A 50 -1.79 8.17 28.80
CA ARG A 50 -2.37 8.98 29.88
C ARG A 50 -3.16 8.17 30.90
N GLY A 51 -3.78 7.09 30.46
CA GLY A 51 -4.62 6.24 31.30
C GLY A 51 -3.99 4.94 31.75
N GLY A 52 -2.90 4.52 31.12
CA GLY A 52 -2.20 3.26 31.41
C GLY A 52 -3.00 2.01 31.07
N GLY A 53 -4.13 2.15 30.35
CA GLY A 53 -4.97 1.04 29.93
C GLY A 53 -4.57 0.51 28.54
N ASP A 54 -4.89 -0.76 28.30
CA ASP A 54 -4.75 -1.38 26.98
C ASP A 54 -5.77 -0.74 26.01
N THR A 55 -5.31 -0.34 24.82
CA THR A 55 -6.18 0.26 23.79
C THR A 55 -7.13 -0.78 23.17
N GLY A 56 -6.86 -2.06 23.33
CA GLY A 56 -7.47 -3.11 22.53
C GLY A 56 -7.05 -3.04 21.06
N ASN A 57 -7.57 -3.94 20.23
CA ASN A 57 -7.30 -3.89 18.79
C ASN A 57 -7.97 -2.64 18.19
N ILE A 58 -7.15 -1.76 17.62
CA ILE A 58 -7.57 -0.52 16.97
C ILE A 58 -7.65 -0.63 15.46
N ALA A 59 -7.06 -1.66 14.86
CA ALA A 59 -7.13 -1.91 13.43
C ALA A 59 -8.44 -2.63 13.09
N GLN A 60 -9.06 -2.25 11.98
CA GLN A 60 -10.27 -2.88 11.48
C GLN A 60 -9.95 -3.86 10.35
N ASP A 61 -10.83 -4.84 10.17
CA ASP A 61 -10.74 -5.76 9.03
C ASP A 61 -11.11 -5.02 7.73
N PHE A 62 -10.36 -5.29 6.66
CA PHE A 62 -10.68 -4.77 5.33
C PHE A 62 -10.51 -5.82 4.25
N ASN A 63 -11.13 -5.59 3.09
CA ASN A 63 -10.93 -6.41 1.92
C ASN A 63 -10.05 -5.66 0.92
N VAL A 64 -9.28 -6.39 0.13
CA VAL A 64 -8.49 -5.85 -0.98
C VAL A 64 -8.89 -6.55 -2.26
N ILE A 65 -9.05 -5.77 -3.33
CA ILE A 65 -9.35 -6.25 -4.67
C ILE A 65 -8.28 -5.72 -5.60
N GLY A 66 -7.79 -6.59 -6.46
CA GLY A 66 -6.80 -6.20 -7.47
C GLY A 66 -6.88 -7.09 -8.68
N GLY A 67 -6.15 -6.70 -9.71
CA GLY A 67 -6.03 -7.52 -10.90
C GLY A 67 -5.26 -6.82 -12.01
N GLY A 68 -5.05 -7.54 -13.08
CA GLY A 68 -4.32 -7.01 -14.20
C GLY A 68 -4.62 -7.74 -15.50
N LEU A 69 -4.38 -7.04 -16.59
CA LEU A 69 -4.42 -7.55 -17.94
C LEU A 69 -3.11 -7.20 -18.63
N LYS A 70 -2.38 -8.20 -19.10
CA LYS A 70 -1.20 -8.03 -19.95
C LYS A 70 -1.48 -8.48 -21.36
N TYR A 71 -1.06 -7.70 -22.31
CA TYR A 71 -1.10 -7.99 -23.74
C TYR A 71 0.30 -7.95 -24.36
N GLN A 72 0.75 -9.09 -24.90
CA GLN A 72 2.02 -9.21 -25.64
C GLN A 72 1.78 -8.85 -27.10
N TYR A 73 2.17 -7.62 -27.48
CA TYR A 73 1.97 -7.13 -28.84
C TYR A 73 3.01 -7.70 -29.83
N SER A 74 4.27 -7.79 -29.39
CA SER A 74 5.38 -8.39 -30.14
C SER A 74 6.40 -8.99 -29.17
N ASP A 75 7.45 -9.63 -29.67
CA ASP A 75 8.54 -10.17 -28.82
C ASP A 75 9.22 -9.08 -27.97
N GLN A 76 9.19 -7.85 -28.44
CA GLN A 76 9.84 -6.71 -27.77
C GLN A 76 8.86 -5.83 -27.00
N LEU A 77 7.59 -5.72 -27.40
CA LEU A 77 6.64 -4.75 -26.85
C LEU A 77 5.46 -5.44 -26.19
N SER A 78 5.21 -5.08 -24.95
CA SER A 78 4.01 -5.51 -24.21
C SER A 78 3.38 -4.32 -23.49
N PHE A 79 2.09 -4.47 -23.23
CA PHE A 79 1.28 -3.52 -22.47
C PHE A 79 0.63 -4.23 -21.28
N ALA A 80 0.37 -3.48 -20.22
CA ALA A 80 -0.46 -3.97 -19.12
C ALA A 80 -1.36 -2.87 -18.58
N VAL A 81 -2.48 -3.29 -18.01
CA VAL A 81 -3.33 -2.47 -17.15
C VAL A 81 -3.42 -3.18 -15.83
N VAL A 82 -3.10 -2.48 -14.75
CA VAL A 82 -3.18 -2.98 -13.37
C VAL A 82 -4.22 -2.15 -12.64
N VAL A 83 -5.05 -2.81 -11.86
CA VAL A 83 -6.04 -2.21 -10.96
C VAL A 83 -5.71 -2.66 -9.56
N ASP A 84 -5.54 -1.73 -8.65
CA ASP A 84 -5.17 -2.01 -7.26
C ASP A 84 -5.69 -0.93 -6.29
N GLU A 85 -5.57 -1.22 -5.00
CA GLU A 85 -5.79 -0.30 -3.89
C GLU A 85 -4.44 -0.01 -3.23
N PRO A 86 -3.67 1.00 -3.71
CA PRO A 86 -2.28 1.17 -3.30
C PRO A 86 -2.12 1.60 -1.85
N PHE A 87 -3.05 2.41 -1.34
CA PHE A 87 -2.98 2.98 0.01
C PHE A 87 -4.30 2.82 0.73
N GLY A 88 -4.24 2.75 2.05
CA GLY A 88 -5.44 2.75 2.88
C GLY A 88 -5.13 2.59 4.36
N SER A 89 -6.07 3.07 5.18
CA SER A 89 -6.04 2.91 6.64
C SER A 89 -7.46 2.69 7.13
N ASP A 90 -7.60 1.86 8.15
CA ASP A 90 -8.88 1.68 8.82
C ASP A 90 -8.62 1.47 10.32
N VAL A 91 -8.62 2.58 11.05
CA VAL A 91 -8.30 2.67 12.47
C VAL A 91 -9.53 3.16 13.23
N LEU A 92 -9.89 2.45 14.29
CA LEU A 92 -10.94 2.84 15.23
C LEU A 92 -10.54 2.49 16.66
N TYR A 93 -10.31 3.49 17.47
CA TYR A 93 -10.07 3.29 18.90
C TYR A 93 -11.37 2.88 19.61
N PRO A 94 -11.38 1.75 20.33
CA PRO A 94 -12.54 1.35 21.12
C PRO A 94 -12.95 2.46 22.09
N ALA A 95 -14.24 2.60 22.28
CA ALA A 95 -14.78 3.58 23.23
C ALA A 95 -14.37 3.24 24.68
N VAL A 96 -14.36 4.28 25.54
CA VAL A 96 -14.13 4.14 26.98
C VAL A 96 -14.81 2.87 27.55
N PRO A 97 -14.16 2.06 28.47
CA PRO A 97 -13.03 2.47 29.29
C PRO A 97 -11.62 2.12 28.74
N SER A 98 -11.52 1.41 27.60
CA SER A 98 -10.26 0.86 27.13
C SER A 98 -9.23 1.93 26.74
N SER A 99 -9.66 3.03 26.12
CA SER A 99 -8.77 4.14 25.76
C SER A 99 -9.39 5.49 26.09
N PRO A 100 -9.22 6.00 27.33
CA PRO A 100 -9.79 7.29 27.73
C PRO A 100 -9.19 8.47 26.96
N SER A 101 -7.94 8.36 26.48
CA SER A 101 -7.29 9.42 25.73
C SER A 101 -7.75 9.53 24.28
N TYR A 102 -8.09 8.41 23.63
CA TYR A 102 -8.35 8.35 22.19
C TYR A 102 -9.65 7.62 21.83
N GLY A 103 -10.40 7.10 22.81
CA GLY A 103 -11.60 6.31 22.56
C GLY A 103 -12.61 7.02 21.67
N GLY A 104 -12.98 6.38 20.55
CA GLY A 104 -13.82 6.94 19.50
C GLY A 104 -13.07 7.66 18.39
N THR A 105 -11.74 7.82 18.48
CA THR A 105 -10.91 8.31 17.37
C THR A 105 -10.97 7.32 16.22
N GLN A 106 -11.11 7.86 15.01
CA GLN A 106 -11.20 7.09 13.77
C GLN A 106 -10.36 7.76 12.68
N ALA A 107 -9.72 6.94 11.87
CA ALA A 107 -9.11 7.35 10.61
C ALA A 107 -9.38 6.28 9.56
N THR A 108 -10.08 6.66 8.49
CA THR A 108 -10.32 5.81 7.33
C THR A 108 -9.75 6.51 6.11
N VAL A 109 -8.93 5.80 5.35
CA VAL A 109 -8.37 6.26 4.08
C VAL A 109 -8.58 5.14 3.08
N ASP A 110 -9.19 5.44 1.96
CA ASP A 110 -9.36 4.51 0.86
C ASP A 110 -8.73 5.08 -0.42
N SER A 111 -8.14 4.21 -1.21
CA SER A 111 -7.61 4.57 -2.50
C SER A 111 -7.91 3.49 -3.55
N PHE A 112 -8.04 3.93 -4.78
CA PHE A 112 -8.22 3.07 -5.95
C PHE A 112 -7.32 3.58 -7.07
N ALA A 113 -6.62 2.68 -7.77
CA ALA A 113 -5.74 3.08 -8.87
C ALA A 113 -5.91 2.20 -10.11
N ILE A 114 -5.75 2.84 -11.27
CA ILE A 114 -5.61 2.17 -12.57
C ILE A 114 -4.28 2.61 -13.17
N THR A 115 -3.39 1.64 -13.39
CA THR A 115 -2.06 1.90 -13.97
C THR A 115 -1.96 1.28 -15.35
N ALA A 116 -1.78 2.11 -16.37
CA ALA A 116 -1.53 1.67 -17.75
C ALA A 116 -0.01 1.72 -18.02
N LEU A 117 0.56 0.59 -18.43
CA LEU A 117 1.99 0.37 -18.58
C LEU A 117 2.34 -0.11 -19.98
N ALA A 118 3.53 0.25 -20.43
CA ALA A 118 4.20 -0.34 -21.58
C ALA A 118 5.59 -0.82 -21.16
N ARG A 119 6.03 -1.94 -21.72
CA ARG A 119 7.38 -2.48 -21.56
C ARG A 119 8.00 -2.71 -22.92
N TYR A 120 9.24 -2.23 -23.10
CA TYR A 120 10.04 -2.47 -24.30
C TYR A 120 11.34 -3.22 -23.98
N LYS A 121 11.51 -4.40 -24.57
CA LYS A 121 12.73 -5.20 -24.49
C LYS A 121 13.71 -4.78 -25.58
N PHE A 122 14.86 -4.26 -25.18
CA PHE A 122 15.97 -3.95 -26.12
C PHE A 122 16.64 -5.23 -26.64
N ASN A 123 16.70 -6.22 -25.76
CA ASN A 123 17.20 -7.57 -26.02
C ASN A 123 16.67 -8.52 -24.92
N ASP A 124 17.15 -9.77 -24.91
CA ASP A 124 16.71 -10.79 -23.94
C ASP A 124 17.06 -10.46 -22.48
N SER A 125 17.99 -9.51 -22.27
CA SER A 125 18.47 -9.17 -20.93
C SER A 125 18.00 -7.82 -20.42
N PHE A 126 17.73 -6.84 -21.28
CA PHE A 126 17.42 -5.48 -20.86
C PHE A 126 16.08 -5.00 -21.39
N SER A 127 15.27 -4.45 -20.50
CA SER A 127 14.04 -3.78 -20.85
C SER A 127 13.84 -2.51 -20.03
N MET A 128 13.03 -1.60 -20.56
CA MET A 128 12.46 -0.47 -19.82
C MET A 128 10.95 -0.59 -19.80
N HIS A 129 10.35 -0.04 -18.75
CA HIS A 129 8.92 0.05 -18.62
C HIS A 129 8.50 1.41 -18.07
N GLY A 130 7.25 1.77 -18.31
CA GLY A 130 6.71 3.00 -17.78
C GLY A 130 5.26 3.18 -18.20
N GLY A 131 4.61 4.16 -17.59
CA GLY A 131 3.20 4.42 -17.86
C GLY A 131 2.60 5.51 -17.00
N LEU A 132 1.28 5.57 -17.01
CA LEU A 132 0.49 6.52 -16.24
C LEU A 132 -0.37 5.78 -15.23
N ARG A 133 -0.51 6.39 -14.06
CA ARG A 133 -1.40 5.94 -12.99
C ARG A 133 -2.45 7.01 -12.72
N TYR A 134 -3.71 6.65 -12.91
CA TYR A 134 -4.84 7.39 -12.35
C TYR A 134 -5.11 6.84 -10.96
N GLN A 135 -5.29 7.72 -9.97
CA GLN A 135 -5.57 7.35 -8.60
C GLN A 135 -6.69 8.21 -8.05
N GLU A 136 -7.63 7.59 -7.35
CA GLU A 136 -8.62 8.25 -6.51
C GLU A 136 -8.28 8.01 -5.05
N VAL A 137 -8.52 9.03 -4.21
CA VAL A 137 -8.33 8.95 -2.76
C VAL A 137 -9.48 9.66 -2.08
N ASP A 138 -10.01 9.07 -1.01
CA ASP A 138 -10.91 9.71 -0.07
C ASP A 138 -10.55 9.36 1.37
N ALA A 139 -11.01 10.15 2.33
CA ALA A 139 -10.67 9.92 3.73
C ALA A 139 -11.71 10.49 4.69
N THR A 140 -11.73 9.93 5.88
CA THR A 140 -12.43 10.49 7.04
C THR A 140 -11.52 10.42 8.26
N VAL A 141 -11.45 11.52 9.02
CA VAL A 141 -10.74 11.57 10.29
C VAL A 141 -11.69 12.13 11.35
N ALA A 142 -11.78 11.44 12.49
CA ALA A 142 -12.51 11.93 13.67
C ALA A 142 -11.63 11.85 14.91
N LEU A 143 -11.45 12.96 15.59
CA LEU A 143 -10.65 13.06 16.82
C LEU A 143 -11.57 13.05 18.04
N GLN A 144 -11.45 12.01 18.86
CA GLN A 144 -12.25 11.82 20.05
C GLN A 144 -11.37 11.49 21.27
N GLY A 145 -11.89 11.73 22.45
CA GLY A 145 -11.21 11.40 23.70
C GLY A 145 -10.46 12.55 24.34
N ALA A 146 -10.06 12.35 25.58
CA ALA A 146 -9.43 13.40 26.41
C ALA A 146 -8.04 13.82 25.92
N GLY A 147 -7.38 12.98 25.11
CA GLY A 147 -6.05 13.24 24.56
C GLY A 147 -6.01 14.47 23.66
N TYR A 148 -7.09 14.71 22.94
CA TYR A 148 -7.20 15.84 22.02
C TYR A 148 -7.66 17.14 22.67
N GLY A 149 -8.09 17.11 23.96
CA GLY A 149 -8.52 18.31 24.67
C GLY A 149 -9.64 19.06 23.93
N PRO A 150 -9.43 20.36 23.57
CA PRO A 150 -10.44 21.15 22.86
C PRO A 150 -10.76 20.65 21.43
N LEU A 151 -9.90 19.84 20.84
CA LEU A 151 -10.12 19.25 19.53
C LEU A 151 -10.94 17.96 19.56
N SER A 152 -11.28 17.47 20.77
CA SER A 152 -12.19 16.33 20.90
C SER A 152 -13.56 16.70 20.31
N GLY A 153 -14.08 15.85 19.41
CA GLY A 153 -15.28 16.14 18.62
C GLY A 153 -15.00 16.75 17.25
N TYR A 154 -13.74 17.03 16.90
CA TYR A 154 -13.36 17.43 15.55
C TYR A 154 -13.53 16.27 14.58
N ARG A 155 -14.04 16.58 13.38
CA ARG A 155 -14.14 15.64 12.27
C ARG A 155 -13.86 16.37 10.95
N ALA A 156 -13.09 15.73 10.09
CA ALA A 156 -12.86 16.12 8.71
C ALA A 156 -13.32 15.00 7.78
N ASP A 157 -14.20 15.32 6.85
CA ASP A 157 -14.64 14.44 5.77
C ASP A 157 -14.08 14.98 4.46
N PHE A 158 -13.25 14.18 3.81
CA PHE A 158 -12.57 14.48 2.55
C PHE A 158 -13.29 13.73 1.43
N ASP A 159 -13.91 14.47 0.51
CA ASP A 159 -14.54 13.87 -0.67
C ASP A 159 -13.47 13.31 -1.62
N SER A 160 -13.85 12.29 -2.39
CA SER A 160 -12.95 11.66 -3.36
C SER A 160 -12.41 12.65 -4.39
N ASP A 161 -11.11 12.60 -4.64
CA ASP A 161 -10.43 13.31 -5.72
C ASP A 161 -9.59 12.36 -6.55
N GLY A 162 -9.59 12.59 -7.88
CA GLY A 162 -8.87 11.78 -8.85
C GLY A 162 -7.74 12.54 -9.53
N ALA A 163 -6.53 12.03 -9.43
CA ALA A 163 -5.34 12.64 -10.01
C ALA A 163 -4.45 11.64 -10.76
N VAL A 164 -3.46 12.15 -11.52
CA VAL A 164 -2.61 11.33 -12.39
C VAL A 164 -1.15 11.47 -12.00
N GLY A 165 -0.49 10.33 -11.85
CA GLY A 165 0.95 10.21 -11.73
C GLY A 165 1.56 9.36 -12.85
N TYR A 166 2.84 9.06 -12.71
CA TYR A 166 3.56 8.23 -13.66
C TYR A 166 4.42 7.17 -12.97
N VAL A 167 4.71 6.12 -13.74
CA VAL A 167 5.58 5.01 -13.35
C VAL A 167 6.69 4.90 -14.38
N ILE A 168 7.93 4.69 -13.95
CA ILE A 168 9.07 4.44 -14.85
C ILE A 168 10.04 3.46 -14.20
N GLY A 169 10.63 2.59 -15.02
CA GLY A 169 11.61 1.64 -14.50
C GLY A 169 12.38 0.90 -15.58
N ALA A 170 13.25 0.03 -15.12
CA ALA A 170 14.07 -0.82 -15.97
C ALA A 170 14.25 -2.20 -15.34
N ALA A 171 14.44 -3.21 -16.16
CA ALA A 171 14.72 -4.57 -15.69
C ALA A 171 15.88 -5.20 -16.44
N PHE A 172 16.62 -6.01 -15.68
CA PHE A 172 17.64 -6.92 -16.17
C PHE A 172 17.21 -8.37 -15.95
N GLU A 173 17.30 -9.18 -16.99
CA GLU A 173 16.85 -10.57 -16.98
C GLU A 173 17.94 -11.51 -17.52
N LYS A 174 18.01 -12.71 -16.96
CA LYS A 174 18.73 -13.86 -17.50
C LYS A 174 17.79 -15.06 -17.51
N PRO A 175 17.10 -15.31 -18.65
CA PRO A 175 16.09 -16.36 -18.75
C PRO A 175 16.61 -17.76 -18.40
N ASP A 176 17.88 -18.05 -18.70
CA ASP A 176 18.51 -19.35 -18.48
C ASP A 176 18.45 -19.80 -17.01
N ILE A 177 18.46 -18.86 -16.09
CA ILE A 177 18.42 -19.10 -14.64
C ILE A 177 17.20 -18.45 -13.98
N ALA A 178 16.18 -18.07 -14.77
CA ALA A 178 15.00 -17.36 -14.30
C ALA A 178 15.32 -16.13 -13.44
N MET A 179 16.43 -15.46 -13.72
CA MET A 179 16.84 -14.26 -12.99
C MET A 179 16.17 -13.03 -13.57
N ARG A 180 15.59 -12.22 -12.69
CA ARG A 180 15.10 -10.87 -12.97
C ARG A 180 15.48 -9.95 -11.82
N VAL A 181 15.94 -8.75 -12.16
CA VAL A 181 16.04 -7.62 -11.24
C VAL A 181 15.34 -6.45 -11.90
N ALA A 182 14.33 -5.90 -11.25
CA ALA A 182 13.55 -4.78 -11.75
C ALA A 182 13.60 -3.63 -10.73
N LEU A 183 13.81 -2.42 -11.22
CA LEU A 183 13.75 -1.20 -10.44
C LEU A 183 12.64 -0.32 -11.00
N THR A 184 11.68 0.05 -10.17
CA THR A 184 10.50 0.82 -10.55
C THR A 184 10.33 2.02 -9.63
N TYR A 185 10.23 3.20 -10.20
CA TYR A 185 9.88 4.44 -9.53
C TYR A 185 8.40 4.76 -9.80
N ASN A 186 7.65 5.05 -8.75
CA ASN A 186 6.31 5.58 -8.79
C ASN A 186 6.35 7.03 -8.32
N SER A 187 5.80 7.96 -9.12
CA SER A 187 5.76 9.36 -8.74
C SER A 187 4.78 9.59 -7.59
N LYS A 188 5.00 10.62 -6.80
CA LYS A 188 3.96 11.19 -5.96
C LYS A 188 2.78 11.66 -6.81
N ILE A 189 1.59 11.68 -6.21
CA ILE A 189 0.38 12.21 -6.84
C ILE A 189 -0.26 13.20 -5.88
N THR A 190 -0.53 14.41 -6.37
CA THR A 190 -1.17 15.47 -5.60
C THR A 190 -2.67 15.43 -5.83
N HIS A 191 -3.44 15.43 -4.74
CA HIS A 191 -4.89 15.45 -4.70
C HIS A 191 -5.38 16.72 -4.03
N ASP A 192 -6.45 17.31 -4.56
CA ASP A 192 -7.14 18.47 -4.00
C ASP A 192 -8.50 18.04 -3.42
N LEU A 193 -8.48 17.55 -2.18
CA LEU A 193 -9.65 16.95 -1.53
C LEU A 193 -10.61 18.03 -1.00
N SER A 194 -11.86 18.05 -1.51
CA SER A 194 -12.92 18.89 -0.97
C SER A 194 -13.27 18.45 0.47
N THR A 195 -12.95 19.28 1.45
CA THR A 195 -12.95 18.92 2.87
C THR A 195 -14.04 19.65 3.65
N LEU A 196 -14.87 18.90 4.37
CA LEU A 196 -15.81 19.42 5.35
C LEU A 196 -15.28 19.22 6.76
N GLU A 197 -15.01 20.32 7.45
CA GLU A 197 -14.58 20.31 8.85
C GLU A 197 -15.75 20.61 9.80
N THR A 198 -15.93 19.74 10.79
CA THR A 198 -16.99 19.89 11.78
C THR A 198 -16.44 19.75 13.22
N SER A 199 -17.13 20.31 14.18
CA SER A 199 -16.92 20.05 15.61
C SER A 199 -18.26 19.69 16.27
N ASN A 200 -18.30 18.52 16.92
CA ASN A 200 -19.53 17.97 17.49
C ASN A 200 -20.71 17.96 16.49
N GLY A 201 -20.43 17.68 15.23
CA GLY A 201 -21.40 17.61 14.14
C GLY A 201 -21.81 18.96 13.53
N ALA A 202 -21.33 20.08 14.02
CA ALA A 202 -21.58 21.39 13.43
C ALA A 202 -20.41 21.83 12.53
N PRO A 203 -20.67 22.31 11.30
CA PRO A 203 -19.63 22.90 10.46
C PRO A 203 -18.91 24.05 11.17
N ILE A 204 -17.59 24.06 11.10
CA ILE A 204 -16.76 25.08 11.76
C ILE A 204 -16.11 26.07 10.79
N ASN A 205 -16.10 25.77 9.51
CA ASN A 205 -15.67 26.70 8.49
C ASN A 205 -16.86 27.48 7.94
N PRO A 206 -16.88 28.83 8.07
CA PRO A 206 -17.96 29.67 7.51
C PRO A 206 -18.10 29.57 5.97
N ALA A 207 -17.03 29.21 5.28
CA ALA A 207 -17.04 28.96 3.83
C ALA A 207 -17.68 27.61 3.45
N GLY A 208 -17.96 26.76 4.43
CA GLY A 208 -18.41 25.38 4.22
C GLY A 208 -17.25 24.45 3.95
N ARG A 209 -17.19 23.88 2.75
CA ARG A 209 -16.06 23.05 2.31
C ARG A 209 -14.89 23.90 1.83
N THR A 210 -13.69 23.41 2.03
CA THR A 210 -12.43 23.97 1.51
C THR A 210 -11.60 22.86 0.87
N ASP A 211 -10.65 23.21 0.03
CA ASP A 211 -9.76 22.24 -0.59
C ASP A 211 -8.57 21.96 0.34
N THR A 212 -8.25 20.70 0.52
CA THR A 212 -7.05 20.26 1.25
C THR A 212 -6.14 19.53 0.28
N GLU A 213 -4.97 20.10 0.01
CA GLU A 213 -3.95 19.44 -0.80
C GLU A 213 -3.29 18.32 -0.01
N VAL A 214 -3.21 17.12 -0.61
CA VAL A 214 -2.58 15.93 -0.03
C VAL A 214 -1.75 15.25 -1.10
N GLU A 215 -0.50 14.91 -0.78
CA GLU A 215 0.36 14.14 -1.66
C GLU A 215 0.40 12.67 -1.21
N THR A 216 0.04 11.74 -2.11
CA THR A 216 0.37 10.32 -1.90
C THR A 216 1.86 10.09 -2.20
N PRO A 217 2.54 9.18 -1.48
CA PRO A 217 4.00 9.12 -1.49
C PRO A 217 4.57 8.69 -2.83
N GLU A 218 5.71 9.26 -3.20
CA GLU A 218 6.58 8.64 -4.19
C GLU A 218 7.21 7.38 -3.61
N SER A 219 7.53 6.41 -4.47
CA SER A 219 8.15 5.16 -4.04
C SER A 219 9.16 4.61 -5.04
N LEU A 220 10.08 3.80 -4.51
CA LEU A 220 11.07 3.06 -5.28
C LEU A 220 11.00 1.59 -4.91
N ASN A 221 10.66 0.74 -5.88
CA ASN A 221 10.56 -0.70 -5.72
C ASN A 221 11.72 -1.38 -6.44
N LEU A 222 12.53 -2.12 -5.71
CA LEU A 222 13.53 -3.04 -6.25
C LEU A 222 13.04 -4.46 -6.03
N GLU A 223 12.78 -5.18 -7.11
CA GLU A 223 12.35 -6.56 -7.10
C GLU A 223 13.42 -7.45 -7.71
N PHE A 224 13.63 -8.61 -7.13
CA PHE A 224 14.56 -9.59 -7.69
C PHE A 224 14.04 -11.01 -7.55
N GLN A 225 14.42 -11.84 -8.49
CA GLN A 225 14.23 -13.29 -8.42
C GLN A 225 15.36 -14.00 -9.12
N THR A 226 15.62 -15.26 -8.75
CA THR A 226 16.56 -16.13 -9.47
C THR A 226 16.31 -17.60 -9.17
N GLY A 227 16.45 -18.46 -10.18
CA GLY A 227 16.46 -19.90 -10.00
C GLY A 227 17.76 -20.34 -9.33
N VAL A 228 17.66 -21.06 -8.22
CA VAL A 228 18.81 -21.53 -7.43
C VAL A 228 19.01 -23.04 -7.54
N ALA A 229 17.97 -23.76 -7.92
CA ALA A 229 17.99 -25.21 -8.21
C ALA A 229 16.85 -25.56 -9.16
N ALA A 230 16.79 -26.82 -9.59
CA ALA A 230 15.64 -27.30 -10.35
C ALA A 230 14.35 -27.04 -9.56
N ASP A 231 13.37 -26.44 -10.24
CA ASP A 231 12.04 -26.13 -9.68
C ASP A 231 12.06 -25.25 -8.42
N THR A 232 13.16 -24.51 -8.15
CA THR A 232 13.30 -23.70 -6.95
C THR A 232 13.80 -22.30 -7.30
N LEU A 233 13.06 -21.30 -6.85
CA LEU A 233 13.28 -19.87 -7.06
C LEU A 233 13.51 -19.19 -5.71
N VAL A 234 14.48 -18.30 -5.63
CA VAL A 234 14.58 -17.28 -4.56
C VAL A 234 14.08 -15.97 -5.13
N PHE A 235 13.31 -15.25 -4.36
CA PHE A 235 12.79 -13.94 -4.74
C PHE A 235 12.81 -12.98 -3.54
N GLY A 236 12.67 -11.70 -3.81
CA GLY A 236 12.53 -10.70 -2.77
C GLY A 236 12.34 -9.32 -3.34
N SER A 237 12.07 -8.38 -2.44
CA SER A 237 11.86 -6.98 -2.75
C SER A 237 12.44 -6.06 -1.68
N ILE A 238 12.73 -4.84 -2.10
CA ILE A 238 12.99 -3.69 -1.24
C ILE A 238 12.10 -2.57 -1.77
N ARG A 239 11.20 -2.08 -0.92
CA ARG A 239 10.35 -0.93 -1.23
C ARG A 239 10.66 0.22 -0.27
N TYR A 240 10.99 1.36 -0.83
CA TYR A 240 11.08 2.63 -0.11
C TYR A 240 9.89 3.50 -0.51
N ALA A 241 9.17 4.05 0.47
CA ALA A 241 8.08 4.99 0.27
C ALA A 241 8.28 6.23 1.15
N ARG A 242 8.15 7.41 0.53
CA ARG A 242 8.41 8.69 1.16
C ARG A 242 7.13 9.28 1.73
N TYR A 243 6.74 8.78 2.91
CA TYR A 243 5.52 9.22 3.59
C TYR A 243 5.64 10.56 4.31
N SER A 244 6.86 11.04 4.58
CA SER A 244 7.08 12.33 5.24
C SER A 244 6.51 13.52 4.50
N ASP A 245 6.26 13.38 3.19
CA ASP A 245 5.60 14.39 2.34
C ASP A 245 4.06 14.27 2.35
N THR A 246 3.49 13.18 2.93
CA THR A 246 2.04 12.99 3.03
C THR A 246 1.46 13.78 4.20
N ILE A 247 1.31 15.06 4.00
CA ILE A 247 0.84 16.02 5.00
C ILE A 247 -0.64 16.30 4.76
N VAL A 248 -1.50 16.05 5.77
CA VAL A 248 -2.92 16.35 5.72
C VAL A 248 -3.23 17.47 6.71
N SER A 249 -3.49 18.66 6.20
CA SER A 249 -3.63 19.87 7.02
C SER A 249 -4.83 20.72 6.58
N PRO A 250 -6.08 20.31 6.98
CA PRO A 250 -7.28 21.08 6.68
C PRO A 250 -7.22 22.50 7.26
N ASP A 251 -7.87 23.44 6.61
CA ASP A 251 -7.75 24.87 6.88
C ASP A 251 -8.02 25.25 8.34
N VAL A 252 -9.18 24.82 8.89
CA VAL A 252 -9.55 25.20 10.26
C VAL A 252 -8.70 24.42 11.26
N PHE A 253 -8.42 23.16 11.00
CA PHE A 253 -7.51 22.36 11.83
C PHE A 253 -6.13 23.03 11.93
N ASN A 254 -5.58 23.45 10.81
CA ASN A 254 -4.28 24.14 10.74
C ASN A 254 -4.29 25.43 11.60
N VAL A 255 -5.33 26.23 11.49
CA VAL A 255 -5.48 27.46 12.30
C VAL A 255 -5.61 27.14 13.79
N LEU A 256 -6.47 26.19 14.15
CA LEU A 256 -6.71 25.80 15.56
C LEU A 256 -5.47 25.21 16.23
N THR A 257 -4.64 24.51 15.49
CA THR A 257 -3.44 23.84 15.98
C THR A 257 -2.17 24.63 15.78
N ARG A 258 -2.25 25.81 15.12
CA ARG A 258 -1.12 26.68 14.79
C ARG A 258 -0.10 26.01 13.87
N GLY A 259 -0.58 25.31 12.87
CA GLY A 259 0.24 24.70 11.82
C GLY A 259 0.53 23.20 11.99
N ALA A 260 -0.16 22.49 12.90
CA ALA A 260 -0.01 21.05 12.94
C ALA A 260 -0.77 20.36 11.79
N SER A 261 -0.31 19.16 11.44
CA SER A 261 -0.97 18.24 10.51
C SER A 261 -1.77 17.18 11.25
N LEU A 262 -2.82 16.65 10.62
CA LEU A 262 -3.50 15.42 11.06
C LEU A 262 -2.59 14.19 10.93
N THR A 263 -1.65 14.21 9.98
CA THR A 263 -0.69 13.13 9.74
C THR A 263 0.68 13.47 10.30
N SER A 264 1.36 12.43 10.80
CA SER A 264 2.78 12.44 11.11
C SER A 264 3.28 11.03 10.79
N ILE A 265 3.55 10.80 9.51
CA ILE A 265 3.97 9.50 8.99
C ILE A 265 5.41 9.64 8.53
N GLU A 266 6.25 8.71 8.95
CA GLU A 266 7.66 8.69 8.55
C GLU A 266 7.87 7.84 7.30
N ASP A 267 9.01 8.06 6.64
CA ASP A 267 9.40 7.29 5.46
C ASP A 267 9.56 5.82 5.81
N SER A 268 9.07 4.93 4.99
CA SER A 268 9.17 3.50 5.22
C SER A 268 10.16 2.82 4.28
N THR A 269 10.79 1.76 4.79
CA THR A 269 11.55 0.81 3.97
C THR A 269 11.17 -0.60 4.35
N ASP A 270 10.57 -1.30 3.40
CA ASP A 270 10.13 -2.68 3.52
C ASP A 270 11.09 -3.61 2.80
N TYR A 271 11.40 -4.74 3.44
CA TYR A 271 12.26 -5.78 2.91
C TYR A 271 11.50 -7.11 2.91
N GLU A 272 11.56 -7.83 1.82
CA GLU A 272 11.04 -9.19 1.74
C GLU A 272 12.05 -10.12 1.08
N ILE A 273 12.13 -11.35 1.58
CA ILE A 273 12.85 -12.44 0.93
C ILE A 273 12.08 -13.74 1.08
N GLY A 274 12.03 -14.51 0.00
CA GLY A 274 11.28 -15.76 -0.04
C GLY A 274 11.87 -16.81 -0.95
N VAL A 275 11.33 -18.00 -0.81
CA VAL A 275 11.65 -19.16 -1.65
C VAL A 275 10.35 -19.72 -2.20
N GLY A 276 10.32 -19.94 -3.52
CA GLY A 276 9.25 -20.63 -4.21
C GLY A 276 9.73 -21.96 -4.76
N ARG A 277 8.88 -22.96 -4.72
CA ARG A 277 9.17 -24.29 -5.27
C ARG A 277 7.98 -24.88 -6.00
N ARG A 278 8.24 -25.42 -7.18
CA ARG A 278 7.30 -26.27 -7.89
C ARG A 278 7.45 -27.72 -7.39
N PHE A 279 6.40 -28.28 -6.83
CA PHE A 279 6.40 -29.63 -6.30
C PHE A 279 6.10 -30.68 -7.38
N ASN A 280 5.25 -30.30 -8.33
CA ASN A 280 4.88 -31.08 -9.51
C ASN A 280 4.26 -30.18 -10.58
N ASP A 281 3.69 -30.75 -11.65
CA ASP A 281 3.12 -29.96 -12.76
C ASP A 281 1.88 -29.14 -12.37
N GLN A 282 1.25 -29.46 -11.24
CA GLN A 282 0.03 -28.80 -10.78
C GLN A 282 0.26 -27.90 -9.56
N TRP A 283 1.19 -28.24 -8.68
CA TRP A 283 1.35 -27.54 -7.40
C TRP A 283 2.69 -26.85 -7.26
N SER A 284 2.63 -25.59 -6.88
CA SER A 284 3.77 -24.81 -6.41
C SER A 284 3.44 -24.18 -5.05
N GLY A 285 4.46 -23.85 -4.30
CA GLY A 285 4.30 -23.15 -3.04
C GLY A 285 5.45 -22.20 -2.77
N SER A 286 5.21 -21.25 -1.91
CA SER A 286 6.22 -20.29 -1.48
C SER A 286 6.13 -19.99 0.00
N ILE A 287 7.25 -19.56 0.55
CA ILE A 287 7.36 -18.96 1.87
C ILE A 287 8.24 -17.73 1.75
N ALA A 288 7.80 -16.62 2.35
CA ALA A 288 8.60 -15.41 2.46
C ALA A 288 8.55 -14.85 3.89
N ILE A 289 9.56 -14.11 4.24
CA ILE A 289 9.61 -13.31 5.45
C ILE A 289 9.82 -11.86 5.06
N GLY A 290 9.11 -10.98 5.74
CA GLY A 290 9.22 -9.55 5.54
C GLY A 290 9.56 -8.82 6.83
N TYR A 291 10.21 -7.69 6.66
CA TYR A 291 10.62 -6.80 7.72
C TYR A 291 10.48 -5.35 7.26
N GLN A 292 9.75 -4.57 8.03
CA GLN A 292 9.71 -3.13 7.94
C GLN A 292 10.46 -2.54 9.12
N ARG A 293 11.30 -1.56 8.86
CA ARG A 293 12.07 -0.89 9.90
C ARG A 293 11.14 -0.07 10.80
N ALA A 294 11.32 -0.21 12.10
CA ALA A 294 10.76 0.70 13.10
C ALA A 294 11.64 1.95 13.21
N ASP A 295 11.05 3.10 13.44
CA ASP A 295 11.79 4.35 13.60
C ASP A 295 12.38 4.49 15.00
N GLY A 296 11.89 3.71 15.95
CA GLY A 296 12.38 3.66 17.32
C GLY A 296 11.82 4.73 18.23
N ASP A 297 10.78 5.44 17.80
CA ASP A 297 10.01 6.32 18.69
C ASP A 297 8.94 5.51 19.42
N ASP A 298 8.93 5.59 20.75
CA ASP A 298 7.92 4.92 21.60
C ASP A 298 6.51 5.52 21.46
N GLN A 299 6.36 6.64 20.75
CA GLN A 299 5.08 7.33 20.54
C GLN A 299 4.74 7.46 19.05
N VAL A 300 3.84 6.60 18.61
CA VAL A 300 3.29 6.66 17.26
C VAL A 300 2.10 7.61 17.18
N SER A 301 1.82 8.12 15.96
CA SER A 301 0.61 8.90 15.72
C SER A 301 -0.64 8.06 15.99
N PRO A 302 -1.65 8.56 16.74
CA PRO A 302 -2.90 7.82 16.93
C PRO A 302 -3.65 7.51 15.62
N LEU A 303 -3.41 8.26 14.55
CA LEU A 303 -4.05 8.07 13.24
C LEU A 303 -3.25 7.15 12.30
N ALA A 304 -1.96 6.91 12.62
CA ALA A 304 -1.09 5.95 11.92
C ALA A 304 -0.28 5.16 12.97
N PRO A 305 -0.92 4.27 13.72
CA PRO A 305 -0.36 3.67 14.93
C PRO A 305 0.54 2.46 14.64
N THR A 306 1.43 2.57 13.66
CA THR A 306 2.38 1.50 13.30
C THR A 306 3.81 1.98 13.49
N ASP A 307 4.63 1.12 14.09
CA ASP A 307 6.08 1.32 14.24
C ASP A 307 6.80 0.04 13.81
N GLY A 308 6.98 -0.09 12.49
CA GLY A 308 7.58 -1.25 11.88
C GLY A 308 6.71 -2.51 11.89
N ALA A 309 7.15 -3.52 11.16
CA ALA A 309 6.45 -4.80 11.09
C ALA A 309 7.38 -5.97 10.80
N ARG A 310 6.91 -7.16 11.17
CA ARG A 310 7.51 -8.44 10.75
C ARG A 310 6.38 -9.38 10.36
N TYR A 311 6.54 -10.02 9.21
CA TYR A 311 5.52 -10.94 8.72
C TYR A 311 6.12 -12.17 8.08
N VAL A 312 5.30 -13.20 7.97
CA VAL A 312 5.57 -14.41 7.20
C VAL A 312 4.45 -14.58 6.19
N SER A 313 4.81 -14.75 4.93
CA SER A 313 3.87 -15.03 3.85
C SER A 313 3.98 -16.49 3.43
N LEU A 314 2.85 -17.14 3.22
CA LEU A 314 2.75 -18.48 2.68
C LEU A 314 1.88 -18.43 1.42
N GLY A 315 2.41 -18.92 0.32
CA GLY A 315 1.70 -19.00 -0.95
C GLY A 315 1.53 -20.44 -1.42
N ALA A 316 0.41 -20.72 -2.06
CA ALA A 316 0.20 -21.94 -2.80
C ALA A 316 -0.42 -21.60 -4.15
N LYS A 317 0.02 -22.26 -5.21
CA LYS A 317 -0.49 -22.11 -6.56
C LYS A 317 -0.89 -23.46 -7.13
N TYR A 318 -2.09 -23.52 -7.65
CA TYR A 318 -2.62 -24.73 -8.31
C TYR A 318 -2.85 -24.45 -9.80
N GLN A 319 -2.15 -25.14 -10.66
CA GLN A 319 -2.32 -25.12 -12.11
C GLN A 319 -3.44 -26.07 -12.50
N ALA A 320 -4.65 -25.54 -12.69
CA ALA A 320 -5.82 -26.35 -13.02
C ALA A 320 -5.79 -26.83 -14.49
N THR A 321 -5.33 -25.95 -15.39
CA THR A 321 -5.11 -26.25 -16.81
C THR A 321 -3.86 -25.54 -17.31
N SER A 322 -3.44 -25.75 -18.55
CA SER A 322 -2.33 -24.98 -19.14
C SER A 322 -2.57 -23.48 -19.26
N GLN A 323 -3.82 -23.04 -19.08
CA GLN A 323 -4.24 -21.64 -19.24
C GLN A 323 -4.82 -21.01 -17.96
N PHE A 324 -5.08 -21.83 -16.93
CA PHE A 324 -5.73 -21.36 -15.72
C PHE A 324 -5.02 -21.87 -14.46
N ASP A 325 -4.62 -20.95 -13.61
CA ASP A 325 -4.07 -21.21 -12.27
C ASP A 325 -4.80 -20.39 -11.19
N VAL A 326 -4.71 -20.89 -9.95
CA VAL A 326 -5.26 -20.26 -8.74
C VAL A 326 -4.22 -20.28 -7.66
#